data_88052d9d37402302e009c51249c0e046
#
_entry.id   88052d9d37402302e009c51249c0e046
#
_cell.length_a   1.000
_cell.length_b   1.000
_cell.length_c   1.000
_cell.angle_alpha   90.00
_cell.angle_beta   90.00
_cell.angle_gamma   90.00
#
_symmetry.space_group_name_H-M   'P 1'
#
loop_
_entity.id
_entity.type
_entity.pdbx_description
1 polymer ?
#
loop_
_entity_poly.entity_id
_entity_poly.type
_entity_poly.pdbx_seq_one_letter_code
_entity_poly.pdbx_strand_id
1 'polypeptide(L)'
;GGYWAAQRIPPGEIFVAANEFRIRELSEDNPDQIFTKNLKDDAQTMGWWKPEDGPLDWAQVFGIGEYSHPYYSQGRVWRIFDRLAPSLGLSPYVEGPFSKAYPFSIKPDSPVNITNALSIFRDHYEGTVYDLTAPPAGGPFGDPYRVWGPYDLHDAPYEGQLKPGSWPRPISTDPCGYSYICQGRANLPDPIGGICWLGMSSPAETCYLPFYTGIYHLPAPYLHGSHWEFDLNTAFWPYELLQNYARLMYSNMAPE
;
A
#
# COMPACT_ATOMS: atom_id res chain seq x y z
N GLY A 1 -11.78 23.28 -8.63
CA GLY A 1 -11.76 22.02 -9.37
C GLY A 1 -10.33 21.57 -9.57
N GLY A 2 -10.13 20.31 -9.79
CA GLY A 2 -8.83 19.71 -10.08
C GLY A 2 -8.97 18.70 -11.21
N TYR A 3 -7.86 18.23 -11.74
CA TYR A 3 -7.84 17.14 -12.72
C TYR A 3 -8.02 15.80 -12.01
N TRP A 4 -8.72 14.88 -12.66
CA TRP A 4 -8.92 13.53 -12.18
C TRP A 4 -8.99 12.54 -13.33
N ALA A 5 -8.60 11.32 -13.09
CA ALA A 5 -8.77 10.18 -13.97
C ALA A 5 -9.26 8.98 -13.17
N ALA A 6 -10.12 8.17 -13.77
CA ALA A 6 -10.62 6.93 -13.22
C ALA A 6 -10.51 5.82 -14.27
N GLN A 7 -10.19 4.61 -13.82
CA GLN A 7 -10.14 3.43 -14.66
C GLN A 7 -10.83 2.27 -13.95
N ARG A 8 -11.70 1.57 -14.68
CA ARG A 8 -12.39 0.40 -14.15
C ARG A 8 -11.42 -0.76 -13.98
N ILE A 9 -11.52 -1.44 -12.85
CA ILE A 9 -10.85 -2.71 -12.62
C ILE A 9 -11.73 -3.81 -13.24
N PRO A 10 -11.17 -4.68 -14.11
CA PRO A 10 -11.93 -5.80 -14.69
C PRO A 10 -12.51 -6.72 -13.62
N PRO A 11 -13.70 -7.30 -13.84
CA PRO A 11 -14.29 -8.25 -12.90
C PRO A 11 -13.38 -9.45 -12.63
N GLY A 12 -13.20 -9.79 -11.35
CA GLY A 12 -12.35 -10.90 -10.92
C GLY A 12 -10.86 -10.59 -10.88
N GLU A 13 -10.49 -9.34 -11.13
CA GLU A 13 -9.12 -8.87 -10.96
C GLU A 13 -8.93 -8.09 -9.67
N ILE A 14 -7.69 -7.97 -9.25
CA ILE A 14 -7.25 -7.15 -8.15
C ILE A 14 -6.41 -5.98 -8.66
N PHE A 15 -6.57 -4.85 -8.01
CA PHE A 15 -5.79 -3.65 -8.25
C PHE A 15 -4.98 -3.31 -7.00
N VAL A 16 -3.74 -2.88 -7.21
CA VAL A 16 -2.86 -2.45 -6.12
C VAL A 16 -2.29 -1.08 -6.45
N ALA A 17 -2.40 -0.18 -5.49
CA ALA A 17 -1.72 1.10 -5.51
C ALA A 17 -0.98 1.33 -4.19
N ALA A 18 0.23 1.84 -4.28
CA ALA A 18 0.96 2.39 -3.16
C ALA A 18 0.95 3.93 -3.25
N ASN A 19 2.08 4.59 -3.08
CA ASN A 19 2.15 6.05 -3.13
C ASN A 19 2.41 6.58 -4.57
N GLU A 20 1.82 5.95 -5.57
CA GLU A 20 1.97 6.35 -6.98
C GLU A 20 0.65 6.22 -7.73
N PHE A 21 0.49 6.98 -8.80
CA PHE A 21 -0.60 6.77 -9.75
C PHE A 21 -0.34 5.49 -10.56
N ARG A 22 -1.37 4.63 -10.64
CA ARG A 22 -1.29 3.38 -11.41
C ARG A 22 -1.94 3.49 -12.79
N ILE A 23 -2.82 4.47 -13.01
CA ILE A 23 -3.34 4.80 -14.33
C ILE A 23 -2.18 5.39 -15.15
N ARG A 24 -2.03 4.91 -16.37
CA ARG A 24 -0.96 5.33 -17.26
C ARG A 24 -1.56 6.05 -18.48
N GLU A 25 -1.53 5.46 -19.64
CA GLU A 25 -2.00 6.09 -20.87
C GLU A 25 -3.49 6.34 -20.86
N LEU A 26 -3.91 7.58 -21.10
CA LEU A 26 -5.31 7.96 -21.19
C LEU A 26 -5.79 7.94 -22.64
N SER A 27 -6.91 7.23 -22.87
CA SER A 27 -7.56 7.15 -24.17
C SER A 27 -9.05 7.40 -24.05
N GLU A 28 -9.59 8.27 -24.89
CA GLU A 28 -11.02 8.52 -25.00
C GLU A 28 -11.77 7.34 -25.62
N ASP A 29 -11.06 6.49 -26.37
CA ASP A 29 -11.60 5.28 -26.97
C ASP A 29 -11.66 4.10 -25.99
N ASN A 30 -11.09 4.25 -24.80
CA ASN A 30 -11.12 3.20 -23.77
C ASN A 30 -12.40 3.30 -22.94
N PRO A 31 -13.36 2.36 -23.10
CA PRO A 31 -14.65 2.41 -22.39
C PRO A 31 -14.52 2.24 -20.87
N ASP A 32 -13.36 1.79 -20.41
CA ASP A 32 -13.09 1.58 -19.00
C ASP A 32 -12.38 2.78 -18.34
N GLN A 33 -12.15 3.86 -19.10
CA GLN A 33 -11.55 5.09 -18.59
C GLN A 33 -12.50 6.27 -18.67
N ILE A 34 -12.48 7.10 -17.63
CA ILE A 34 -13.17 8.39 -17.57
C ILE A 34 -12.21 9.40 -16.92
N PHE A 35 -12.10 10.58 -17.49
CA PHE A 35 -11.22 11.62 -16.96
C PHE A 35 -11.74 13.03 -17.26
N THR A 36 -11.13 14.04 -16.66
CA THR A 36 -11.48 15.45 -16.85
C THR A 36 -11.48 15.81 -18.33
N LYS A 37 -12.59 16.37 -18.83
CA LYS A 37 -12.87 16.60 -20.26
C LYS A 37 -11.79 17.39 -21.00
N ASN A 38 -11.23 18.44 -20.41
CA ASN A 38 -10.23 19.32 -21.05
C ASN A 38 -8.79 19.01 -20.63
N LEU A 39 -8.57 17.84 -20.03
CA LEU A 39 -7.30 17.49 -19.41
C LEU A 39 -6.12 17.55 -20.39
N LYS A 40 -6.31 17.04 -21.61
CA LYS A 40 -5.24 17.03 -22.63
C LYS A 40 -4.92 18.43 -23.15
N ASP A 41 -5.96 19.23 -23.42
CA ASP A 41 -5.82 20.60 -23.91
C ASP A 41 -5.12 21.49 -22.86
N ASP A 42 -5.48 21.31 -21.60
CA ASP A 42 -4.89 22.05 -20.49
C ASP A 42 -3.43 21.63 -20.27
N ALA A 43 -3.12 20.32 -20.32
CA ALA A 43 -1.75 19.81 -20.20
C ALA A 43 -0.85 20.33 -21.32
N GLN A 44 -1.38 20.41 -22.54
CA GLN A 44 -0.66 20.99 -23.70
C GLN A 44 -0.44 22.50 -23.52
N THR A 45 -1.48 23.23 -23.12
CA THR A 45 -1.40 24.68 -22.90
C THR A 45 -0.40 25.05 -21.82
N MET A 46 -0.32 24.22 -20.75
CA MET A 46 0.65 24.39 -19.67
C MET A 46 2.06 23.88 -20.02
N GLY A 47 2.23 23.26 -21.19
CA GLY A 47 3.52 22.70 -21.63
C GLY A 47 3.95 21.45 -20.84
N TRP A 48 3.03 20.77 -20.17
CA TRP A 48 3.32 19.55 -19.41
C TRP A 48 3.38 18.29 -20.31
N TRP A 49 2.71 18.34 -21.44
CA TRP A 49 2.66 17.26 -22.42
C TRP A 49 2.40 17.82 -23.82
N LYS A 50 2.85 17.11 -24.85
CA LYS A 50 2.61 17.44 -26.26
C LYS A 50 2.17 16.20 -27.02
N PRO A 51 1.32 16.34 -28.07
CA PRO A 51 0.90 15.21 -28.90
C PRO A 51 2.04 14.42 -29.56
N GLU A 52 3.15 15.08 -29.89
CA GLU A 52 4.36 14.45 -30.44
C GLU A 52 5.07 13.53 -29.45
N ASP A 53 4.82 13.66 -28.15
CA ASP A 53 5.39 12.80 -27.09
C ASP A 53 4.65 11.45 -27.01
N GLY A 54 3.58 11.26 -27.80
CA GLY A 54 2.75 10.06 -27.80
C GLY A 54 1.55 10.16 -26.87
N PRO A 55 0.93 9.02 -26.48
CA PRO A 55 -0.22 9.02 -25.57
C PRO A 55 0.08 9.71 -24.25
N LEU A 56 -0.86 10.52 -23.75
CA LEU A 56 -0.70 11.17 -22.45
C LEU A 56 -0.64 10.12 -21.33
N ASP A 57 0.51 10.05 -20.65
CA ASP A 57 0.71 9.20 -19.48
C ASP A 57 0.33 9.98 -18.21
N TRP A 58 -0.82 9.61 -17.61
CA TRP A 58 -1.35 10.29 -16.44
C TRP A 58 -0.35 10.36 -15.28
N ALA A 59 0.34 9.26 -15.00
CA ALA A 59 1.27 9.21 -13.89
C ALA A 59 2.49 10.12 -14.10
N GLN A 60 2.99 10.21 -15.33
CA GLN A 60 4.13 11.08 -15.66
C GLN A 60 3.75 12.56 -15.67
N VAL A 61 2.58 12.89 -16.24
CA VAL A 61 2.19 14.30 -16.45
C VAL A 61 1.66 14.94 -15.18
N PHE A 62 0.91 14.19 -14.35
CA PHE A 62 0.25 14.72 -13.15
C PHE A 62 0.84 14.20 -11.83
N GLY A 63 1.73 13.22 -11.87
CA GLY A 63 2.47 12.76 -10.71
C GLY A 63 3.78 13.50 -10.54
N ILE A 64 4.17 13.76 -9.30
CA ILE A 64 5.45 14.42 -9.00
C ILE A 64 6.66 13.48 -9.04
N GLY A 65 6.43 12.17 -9.16
CA GLY A 65 7.47 11.16 -9.26
C GLY A 65 8.19 10.80 -7.97
N GLU A 66 8.02 11.58 -6.92
CA GLU A 66 8.72 11.44 -5.64
C GLU A 66 8.60 10.03 -5.05
N TYR A 67 7.39 9.47 -5.11
CA TYR A 67 7.10 8.16 -4.52
C TYR A 67 6.99 7.03 -5.55
N SER A 68 7.23 7.29 -6.83
CA SER A 68 7.08 6.27 -7.89
C SER A 68 8.33 5.43 -8.13
N HIS A 69 9.36 5.58 -7.30
CA HIS A 69 10.56 4.75 -7.42
C HIS A 69 10.36 3.33 -6.86
N PRO A 70 11.20 2.36 -7.28
CA PRO A 70 11.03 0.94 -6.98
C PRO A 70 10.90 0.62 -5.49
N TYR A 71 11.77 1.18 -4.66
CA TYR A 71 11.85 0.84 -3.25
C TYR A 71 10.78 1.50 -2.38
N TYR A 72 10.12 2.56 -2.87
CA TYR A 72 9.03 3.18 -2.13
C TYR A 72 7.68 2.55 -2.49
N SER A 73 7.27 2.60 -3.76
CA SER A 73 5.94 2.20 -4.19
C SER A 73 5.89 0.86 -4.92
N GLN A 74 6.74 0.70 -5.93
CA GLN A 74 6.59 -0.42 -6.86
C GLN A 74 6.93 -1.78 -6.23
N GLY A 75 7.87 -1.82 -5.28
CA GLY A 75 8.18 -3.04 -4.53
C GLY A 75 6.97 -3.59 -3.77
N ARG A 76 6.15 -2.71 -3.16
CA ARG A 76 4.90 -3.12 -2.48
C ARG A 76 3.84 -3.61 -3.47
N VAL A 77 3.75 -2.98 -4.65
CA VAL A 77 2.86 -3.45 -5.73
C VAL A 77 3.29 -4.83 -6.21
N TRP A 78 4.59 -5.00 -6.51
CA TRP A 78 5.16 -6.29 -6.86
C TRP A 78 4.84 -7.35 -5.81
N ARG A 79 5.11 -7.05 -4.54
CA ARG A 79 4.95 -8.04 -3.45
C ARG A 79 3.52 -8.55 -3.34
N ILE A 80 2.53 -7.68 -3.45
CA ILE A 80 1.13 -8.08 -3.40
C ILE A 80 0.76 -8.93 -4.62
N PHE A 81 1.22 -8.55 -5.81
CA PHE A 81 1.01 -9.35 -7.02
C PHE A 81 1.72 -10.71 -6.95
N ASP A 82 2.95 -10.76 -6.48
CA ASP A 82 3.71 -11.99 -6.27
C ASP A 82 3.00 -12.95 -5.30
N ARG A 83 2.43 -12.42 -4.22
CA ARG A 83 1.69 -13.23 -3.25
C ARG A 83 0.34 -13.74 -3.75
N LEU A 84 -0.33 -13.01 -4.63
CA LEU A 84 -1.68 -13.35 -5.09
C LEU A 84 -1.70 -14.01 -6.46
N ALA A 85 -0.69 -13.82 -7.27
CA ALA A 85 -0.54 -14.39 -8.60
C ALA A 85 0.94 -14.74 -8.91
N PRO A 86 1.57 -15.63 -8.12
CA PRO A 86 2.97 -16.03 -8.33
C PRO A 86 3.20 -16.66 -9.70
N SER A 87 2.16 -17.21 -10.35
CA SER A 87 2.26 -17.76 -11.71
C SER A 87 2.69 -16.73 -12.77
N LEU A 88 2.53 -15.43 -12.49
CA LEU A 88 2.95 -14.36 -13.40
C LEU A 88 4.48 -14.19 -13.44
N GLY A 89 5.21 -14.67 -12.43
CA GLY A 89 6.67 -14.60 -12.38
C GLY A 89 7.21 -13.18 -12.52
N LEU A 90 6.53 -12.18 -11.92
CA LEU A 90 6.92 -10.77 -12.03
C LEU A 90 8.26 -10.53 -11.33
N SER A 91 9.15 -9.81 -11.99
CA SER A 91 10.46 -9.46 -11.44
C SER A 91 10.32 -8.51 -10.25
N PRO A 92 11.02 -8.76 -9.12
CA PRO A 92 11.12 -7.79 -8.04
C PRO A 92 11.98 -6.58 -8.40
N TYR A 93 12.76 -6.68 -9.47
CA TYR A 93 13.70 -5.66 -9.90
C TYR A 93 13.05 -4.76 -10.94
N VAL A 94 12.86 -3.51 -10.58
CA VAL A 94 12.31 -2.47 -11.44
C VAL A 94 13.26 -1.30 -11.43
N GLU A 95 13.57 -0.76 -12.61
CA GLU A 95 14.46 0.38 -12.74
C GLU A 95 13.68 1.66 -12.94
N GLY A 96 14.05 2.66 -12.17
CA GLY A 96 13.56 4.04 -12.29
C GLY A 96 12.11 4.28 -11.86
N PRO A 97 11.75 5.55 -11.73
CA PRO A 97 10.39 5.98 -11.45
C PRO A 97 9.47 5.77 -12.66
N PHE A 98 8.17 5.73 -12.42
CA PHE A 98 7.13 5.59 -13.45
C PHE A 98 7.27 4.34 -14.34
N SER A 99 7.89 3.27 -13.82
CA SER A 99 8.03 2.01 -14.57
C SER A 99 6.67 1.44 -14.97
N LYS A 100 6.62 0.84 -16.16
CA LYS A 100 5.47 0.09 -16.68
C LYS A 100 5.63 -1.43 -16.47
N ALA A 101 6.58 -1.86 -15.61
CA ALA A 101 6.88 -3.27 -15.40
C ALA A 101 5.71 -4.07 -14.81
N TYR A 102 4.83 -3.43 -14.05
CA TYR A 102 3.68 -4.11 -13.46
C TYR A 102 2.37 -3.67 -14.10
N PRO A 103 1.47 -4.62 -14.43
CA PRO A 103 0.18 -4.31 -15.03
C PRO A 103 -0.70 -3.47 -14.08
N PHE A 104 -1.71 -2.81 -14.64
CA PHE A 104 -2.68 -2.03 -13.86
C PHE A 104 -3.41 -2.88 -12.83
N SER A 105 -3.89 -4.05 -13.26
CA SER A 105 -4.55 -5.05 -12.41
C SER A 105 -4.17 -6.46 -12.85
N ILE A 106 -4.38 -7.45 -12.01
CA ILE A 106 -4.08 -8.86 -12.28
C ILE A 106 -5.24 -9.76 -11.85
N LYS A 107 -5.37 -10.90 -12.50
CA LYS A 107 -6.22 -11.98 -12.03
C LYS A 107 -5.43 -12.82 -11.01
N PRO A 108 -5.91 -12.99 -9.78
CA PRO A 108 -5.22 -13.80 -8.79
C PRO A 108 -5.29 -15.30 -9.17
N ASP A 109 -4.27 -16.08 -8.80
CA ASP A 109 -4.23 -17.53 -9.07
C ASP A 109 -5.30 -18.32 -8.29
N SER A 110 -5.78 -17.75 -7.19
CA SER A 110 -6.83 -18.32 -6.35
C SER A 110 -7.73 -17.21 -5.79
N PRO A 111 -8.98 -17.52 -5.41
CA PRO A 111 -9.85 -16.56 -4.76
C PRO A 111 -9.22 -15.94 -3.51
N VAL A 112 -9.22 -14.62 -3.44
CA VAL A 112 -8.67 -13.87 -2.30
C VAL A 112 -9.72 -13.79 -1.19
N ASN A 113 -9.33 -14.22 0.01
CA ASN A 113 -10.17 -14.14 1.21
C ASN A 113 -9.59 -13.16 2.24
N ILE A 114 -10.30 -12.97 3.35
CA ILE A 114 -9.88 -12.05 4.41
C ILE A 114 -8.52 -12.44 5.03
N THR A 115 -8.25 -13.74 5.18
CA THR A 115 -6.97 -14.22 5.73
C THR A 115 -5.80 -13.86 4.82
N ASN A 116 -5.98 -13.99 3.50
CA ASN A 116 -4.97 -13.54 2.53
C ASN A 116 -4.70 -12.03 2.66
N ALA A 117 -5.75 -11.23 2.75
CA ALA A 117 -5.61 -9.77 2.87
C ALA A 117 -4.91 -9.37 4.18
N LEU A 118 -5.29 -9.98 5.31
CA LEU A 118 -4.65 -9.74 6.60
C LEU A 118 -3.17 -10.14 6.60
N SER A 119 -2.86 -11.28 5.97
CA SER A 119 -1.47 -11.75 5.83
C SER A 119 -0.64 -10.81 4.97
N ILE A 120 -1.22 -10.24 3.89
CA ILE A 120 -0.55 -9.24 3.05
C ILE A 120 -0.27 -7.95 3.84
N PHE A 121 -1.22 -7.50 4.66
CA PHE A 121 -1.04 -6.29 5.46
C PHE A 121 0.12 -6.39 6.45
N ARG A 122 0.46 -7.61 6.89
CA ARG A 122 1.56 -7.91 7.82
C ARG A 122 2.91 -8.16 7.15
N ASP A 123 2.98 -8.05 5.82
CA ASP A 123 4.15 -8.46 5.04
C ASP A 123 5.31 -7.47 5.12
N HIS A 124 6.53 -8.00 5.35
CA HIS A 124 7.80 -7.28 5.34
C HIS A 124 8.75 -7.88 4.30
N TYR A 125 8.22 -8.42 3.20
CA TYR A 125 8.93 -9.13 2.14
C TYR A 125 9.54 -10.47 2.58
N GLU A 126 9.01 -11.12 3.61
CA GLU A 126 9.51 -12.39 4.13
C GLU A 126 9.70 -13.43 3.02
N GLY A 127 10.85 -14.12 3.06
CA GLY A 127 11.21 -15.14 2.09
C GLY A 127 11.62 -14.63 0.71
N THR A 128 11.80 -13.33 0.52
CA THR A 128 12.26 -12.72 -0.73
C THR A 128 13.69 -12.16 -0.61
N VAL A 129 14.21 -11.64 -1.72
CA VAL A 129 15.51 -10.93 -1.74
C VAL A 129 15.49 -9.63 -0.92
N TYR A 130 14.30 -9.15 -0.57
CA TYR A 130 14.08 -7.92 0.19
C TYR A 130 13.61 -8.18 1.63
N ASP A 131 13.72 -9.39 2.13
CA ASP A 131 13.27 -9.78 3.47
C ASP A 131 13.84 -8.87 4.55
N LEU A 132 12.97 -8.05 5.15
CA LEU A 132 13.37 -7.09 6.18
C LEU A 132 13.49 -7.73 7.57
N THR A 133 12.99 -8.93 7.75
CA THR A 133 13.11 -9.69 9.01
C THR A 133 14.41 -10.51 9.08
N ALA A 134 15.03 -10.74 7.92
CA ALA A 134 16.27 -11.50 7.82
C ALA A 134 17.53 -10.63 7.97
N PRO A 135 18.68 -11.19 8.41
CA PRO A 135 19.96 -10.50 8.33
C PRO A 135 20.36 -10.19 6.86
N PRO A 136 20.98 -9.02 6.56
CA PRO A 136 21.44 -8.01 7.53
C PRO A 136 20.37 -6.97 7.91
N ALA A 137 19.24 -6.90 7.21
CA ALA A 137 18.22 -5.88 7.41
C ALA A 137 17.63 -5.94 8.82
N GLY A 138 17.06 -7.07 9.23
CA GLY A 138 16.43 -7.27 10.52
C GLY A 138 17.44 -7.34 11.70
N GLY A 139 18.72 -7.37 11.41
CA GLY A 139 19.75 -7.52 12.44
C GLY A 139 19.64 -8.85 13.18
N PRO A 140 20.16 -8.93 14.42
CA PRO A 140 20.21 -10.20 15.16
C PRO A 140 18.86 -10.66 15.70
N PHE A 141 17.87 -9.76 15.78
CA PHE A 141 16.55 -10.03 16.38
C PHE A 141 15.39 -9.92 15.40
N GLY A 142 15.66 -9.76 14.11
CA GLY A 142 14.66 -9.78 13.07
C GLY A 142 13.76 -8.54 13.02
N ASP A 143 14.14 -7.38 13.59
CA ASP A 143 13.34 -6.16 13.57
C ASP A 143 13.19 -5.63 12.14
N PRO A 144 12.00 -5.71 11.51
CA PRO A 144 11.79 -5.29 10.14
C PRO A 144 11.85 -3.78 9.96
N TYR A 145 11.81 -3.02 11.05
CA TYR A 145 11.83 -1.57 11.07
C TYR A 145 13.19 -0.99 11.42
N ARG A 146 14.21 -1.85 11.57
CA ARG A 146 15.56 -1.46 11.94
C ARG A 146 16.26 -0.57 10.92
N VAL A 147 16.00 -0.81 9.64
CA VAL A 147 16.62 -0.05 8.56
C VAL A 147 15.60 0.87 7.92
N TRP A 148 15.88 2.15 7.98
CA TRP A 148 15.13 3.17 7.30
C TRP A 148 15.80 3.41 5.95
N GLY A 149 15.09 3.12 4.89
CA GLY A 149 15.56 3.42 3.55
C GLY A 149 15.53 4.92 3.28
N PRO A 150 16.20 5.40 2.22
CA PRO A 150 16.11 6.78 1.79
C PRO A 150 14.70 7.18 1.34
N TYR A 151 13.77 6.24 1.30
CA TYR A 151 12.39 6.47 0.94
C TYR A 151 11.63 7.38 1.92
N ASP A 152 12.06 7.46 3.19
CA ASP A 152 11.44 8.33 4.20
C ASP A 152 12.22 9.63 4.42
N LEU A 153 13.32 9.85 3.71
CA LEU A 153 14.11 11.06 3.83
C LEU A 153 13.61 12.11 2.84
N HIS A 154 12.99 13.15 3.35
CA HIS A 154 12.64 14.34 2.58
C HIS A 154 13.83 14.98 1.86
N ASP A 155 15.04 14.65 2.30
CA ASP A 155 16.31 15.12 1.75
C ASP A 155 16.95 14.13 0.76
N ALA A 156 16.28 13.03 0.40
CA ALA A 156 16.76 12.20 -0.70
C ALA A 156 16.76 13.04 -1.98
N PRO A 157 17.86 13.11 -2.71
CA PRO A 157 17.90 13.90 -3.93
C PRO A 157 16.82 13.40 -4.87
N TYR A 158 15.97 14.30 -5.34
CA TYR A 158 14.81 14.06 -6.20
C TYR A 158 15.15 13.44 -7.56
N GLU A 159 16.38 13.12 -7.83
CA GLU A 159 16.90 12.63 -9.10
C GLU A 159 16.80 11.11 -9.27
N GLY A 160 15.96 10.43 -8.51
CA GLY A 160 15.68 8.98 -8.70
C GLY A 160 16.87 8.06 -8.39
N GLN A 161 17.94 8.58 -7.85
CA GLN A 161 19.11 7.79 -7.47
C GLN A 161 18.96 7.28 -6.04
N LEU A 162 18.59 6.02 -5.93
CA LEU A 162 18.70 5.30 -4.67
C LEU A 162 20.18 5.21 -4.29
N LYS A 163 20.48 5.58 -3.07
CA LYS A 163 21.84 5.33 -2.55
C LYS A 163 22.06 3.82 -2.47
N PRO A 164 23.23 3.31 -2.86
CA PRO A 164 23.57 1.92 -2.63
C PRO A 164 23.33 1.52 -1.16
N GLY A 165 22.70 0.36 -0.95
CA GLY A 165 22.34 -0.11 0.38
C GLY A 165 21.00 0.35 0.93
N SER A 166 20.16 0.96 0.09
CA SER A 166 18.76 1.29 0.43
C SER A 166 17.90 0.02 0.54
N TRP A 167 16.92 0.08 1.42
CA TRP A 167 15.96 -1.01 1.63
C TRP A 167 14.56 -0.59 1.19
N PRO A 168 13.73 -1.52 0.66
CA PRO A 168 12.38 -1.21 0.26
C PRO A 168 11.49 -0.91 1.47
N ARG A 169 10.52 -0.02 1.28
CA ARG A 169 9.48 0.22 2.27
C ARG A 169 8.55 -1.00 2.34
N PRO A 170 8.31 -1.59 3.53
CA PRO A 170 7.41 -2.72 3.67
C PRO A 170 5.94 -2.34 3.47
N ILE A 171 5.07 -3.36 3.34
CA ILE A 171 3.62 -3.18 3.38
C ILE A 171 3.21 -2.86 4.82
N SER A 172 3.64 -3.69 5.78
CA SER A 172 3.54 -3.34 7.20
C SER A 172 4.65 -2.36 7.57
N THR A 173 4.29 -1.21 8.07
CA THR A 173 5.27 -0.17 8.45
C THR A 173 4.92 0.41 9.83
N ASP A 174 5.96 0.67 10.63
CA ASP A 174 5.84 1.14 12.01
C ASP A 174 5.11 2.49 12.19
N PRO A 175 5.23 3.49 11.30
CA PRO A 175 4.49 4.74 11.45
C PRO A 175 3.00 4.63 11.05
N CYS A 176 2.48 3.42 10.84
CA CYS A 176 1.08 3.22 10.51
C CYS A 176 0.19 3.41 11.75
N GLY A 177 -0.66 4.43 11.76
CA GLY A 177 -1.55 4.69 12.89
C GLY A 177 -2.74 3.73 12.96
N TYR A 178 -3.18 3.22 11.83
CA TYR A 178 -4.24 2.20 11.70
C TYR A 178 -4.26 1.61 10.29
N SER A 179 -4.88 0.45 10.18
CA SER A 179 -5.16 -0.20 8.89
C SER A 179 -6.55 -0.83 8.92
N TYR A 180 -7.17 -0.97 7.76
CA TYR A 180 -8.50 -1.56 7.70
C TYR A 180 -8.75 -2.30 6.39
N ILE A 181 -9.67 -3.27 6.45
CA ILE A 181 -10.17 -4.02 5.29
C ILE A 181 -11.69 -3.94 5.30
N CYS A 182 -12.28 -3.37 4.24
CA CYS A 182 -13.72 -3.37 4.06
C CYS A 182 -14.14 -4.58 3.23
N GLN A 183 -15.06 -5.37 3.76
CA GLN A 183 -15.62 -6.55 3.10
C GLN A 183 -17.10 -6.36 2.85
N GLY A 184 -17.51 -6.38 1.57
CA GLY A 184 -18.92 -6.43 1.17
C GLY A 184 -19.37 -7.87 0.92
N ARG A 185 -20.50 -8.27 1.47
CA ARG A 185 -21.12 -9.60 1.32
C ARG A 185 -22.55 -9.44 0.89
N ALA A 186 -22.74 -9.27 -0.43
CA ALA A 186 -24.03 -8.95 -1.05
C ALA A 186 -25.13 -10.02 -0.84
N ASN A 187 -24.76 -11.22 -0.41
CA ASN A 187 -25.67 -12.31 -0.09
C ASN A 187 -26.24 -12.26 1.34
N LEU A 188 -25.84 -11.27 2.15
CA LEU A 188 -26.28 -11.10 3.52
C LEU A 188 -27.11 -9.82 3.68
N PRO A 189 -27.98 -9.74 4.71
CA PRO A 189 -28.69 -8.50 5.02
C PRO A 189 -27.77 -7.32 5.29
N ASP A 190 -28.16 -6.09 4.92
CA ASP A 190 -27.35 -4.88 5.02
C ASP A 190 -26.69 -4.65 6.37
N PRO A 191 -27.37 -4.87 7.54
CA PRO A 191 -26.72 -4.64 8.85
C PRO A 191 -25.50 -5.51 9.12
N ILE A 192 -25.39 -6.67 8.47
CA ILE A 192 -24.29 -7.62 8.59
C ILE A 192 -23.55 -7.87 7.27
N GLY A 193 -24.04 -7.33 6.17
CA GLY A 193 -23.48 -7.49 4.82
C GLY A 193 -22.14 -6.81 4.63
N GLY A 194 -21.94 -5.66 5.30
CA GLY A 194 -20.67 -4.95 5.33
C GLY A 194 -19.91 -5.16 6.63
N ILE A 195 -18.61 -5.42 6.54
CA ILE A 195 -17.69 -5.45 7.67
C ILE A 195 -16.49 -4.56 7.38
N CYS A 196 -16.07 -3.76 8.37
CA CYS A 196 -14.77 -3.13 8.41
C CYS A 196 -13.92 -3.86 9.46
N TRP A 197 -12.87 -4.51 9.02
CA TRP A 197 -11.84 -5.09 9.88
C TRP A 197 -10.83 -3.99 10.19
N LEU A 198 -10.81 -3.50 11.42
CA LEU A 198 -9.98 -2.38 11.83
C LEU A 198 -8.89 -2.84 12.81
N GLY A 199 -7.64 -2.51 12.49
CA GLY A 199 -6.48 -2.69 13.35
C GLY A 199 -5.84 -1.33 13.65
N MET A 200 -5.49 -1.09 14.91
CA MET A 200 -4.79 0.12 15.34
C MET A 200 -3.29 -0.12 15.38
N SER A 201 -2.47 0.93 15.13
CA SER A 201 -1.02 0.86 15.05
C SER A 201 -0.54 0.04 13.84
N SER A 202 0.68 -0.49 13.87
CA SER A 202 1.26 -1.27 12.78
C SER A 202 0.45 -2.52 12.45
N PRO A 203 0.25 -2.83 11.15
CA PRO A 203 -0.52 -3.99 10.73
C PRO A 203 -0.01 -5.35 11.23
N ALA A 204 1.30 -5.48 11.45
CA ALA A 204 1.89 -6.74 11.87
C ALA A 204 1.58 -7.08 13.35
N GLU A 205 1.57 -6.07 14.22
CA GLU A 205 1.44 -6.23 15.65
C GLU A 205 0.01 -5.98 16.18
N THR A 206 -0.97 -5.80 15.27
CA THR A 206 -2.35 -5.51 15.67
C THR A 206 -3.29 -6.68 15.52
N CYS A 207 -4.38 -6.67 16.32
CA CYS A 207 -5.55 -7.51 16.11
C CYS A 207 -6.61 -6.75 15.31
N TYR A 208 -7.10 -7.35 14.25
CA TYR A 208 -8.18 -6.78 13.45
C TYR A 208 -9.55 -7.15 14.04
N LEU A 209 -10.30 -6.15 14.46
CA LEU A 209 -11.64 -6.32 14.99
C LEU A 209 -12.70 -6.06 13.90
N PRO A 210 -13.75 -6.91 13.81
CA PRO A 210 -14.83 -6.71 12.86
C PRO A 210 -15.85 -5.71 13.35
N PHE A 211 -16.04 -4.62 12.61
CA PHE A 211 -17.12 -3.65 12.81
C PHE A 211 -18.14 -3.81 11.68
N TYR A 212 -19.34 -4.24 12.02
CA TYR A 212 -20.42 -4.37 11.08
C TYR A 212 -21.08 -3.05 10.74
N THR A 213 -21.60 -2.89 9.52
CA THR A 213 -22.34 -1.68 9.12
C THR A 213 -23.54 -1.36 10.01
N GLY A 214 -24.16 -2.38 10.60
CA GLY A 214 -25.28 -2.24 11.53
C GLY A 214 -24.89 -2.09 13.00
N ILE A 215 -23.64 -1.76 13.34
CA ILE A 215 -23.21 -1.59 14.73
C ILE A 215 -23.88 -0.36 15.36
N TYR A 216 -24.48 -0.52 16.53
CA TYR A 216 -25.16 0.55 17.28
C TYR A 216 -24.25 1.24 18.29
N HIS A 217 -23.28 0.52 18.86
CA HIS A 217 -22.35 1.02 19.84
C HIS A 217 -20.94 0.54 19.56
N LEU A 218 -20.00 1.47 19.50
CA LEU A 218 -18.59 1.14 19.45
C LEU A 218 -18.09 0.70 20.83
N PRO A 219 -17.10 -0.21 20.92
CA PRO A 219 -16.42 -0.51 22.17
C PRO A 219 -15.79 0.75 22.77
N ALA A 220 -15.84 0.88 24.09
CA ALA A 220 -15.37 2.09 24.78
C ALA A 220 -13.96 2.54 24.41
N PRO A 221 -12.96 1.64 24.20
CA PRO A 221 -11.61 2.05 23.79
C PRO A 221 -11.53 2.76 22.44
N TYR A 222 -12.55 2.64 21.58
CA TYR A 222 -12.62 3.28 20.27
C TYR A 222 -13.35 4.62 20.26
N LEU A 223 -13.90 5.05 21.42
CA LEU A 223 -14.68 6.30 21.55
C LEU A 223 -13.84 7.49 21.99
N HIS A 224 -12.65 7.26 22.50
CA HIS A 224 -11.77 8.30 23.02
C HIS A 224 -10.30 7.95 22.80
N GLY A 225 -9.46 8.94 22.96
CA GLY A 225 -8.01 8.79 22.87
C GLY A 225 -7.35 9.99 22.22
N SER A 226 -6.05 10.08 22.39
CA SER A 226 -5.18 11.09 21.80
C SER A 226 -3.83 10.48 21.50
N HIS A 227 -3.20 10.88 20.38
CA HIS A 227 -1.81 10.52 20.09
C HIS A 227 -0.79 11.27 20.98
N TRP A 228 -1.24 12.29 21.69
CA TRP A 228 -0.41 13.12 22.57
C TRP A 228 -0.44 12.70 24.03
N GLU A 229 -1.35 11.82 24.41
CA GLU A 229 -1.55 11.39 25.78
C GLU A 229 -1.60 9.86 25.84
N PHE A 230 -0.64 9.27 26.54
CA PHE A 230 -0.56 7.82 26.72
C PHE A 230 -1.69 7.33 27.66
N ASP A 231 -2.55 6.47 27.13
CA ASP A 231 -3.66 5.87 27.87
C ASP A 231 -3.93 4.43 27.38
N LEU A 232 -3.65 3.45 28.21
CA LEU A 232 -3.88 2.04 27.91
C LEU A 232 -5.36 1.63 27.83
N ASN A 233 -6.30 2.51 28.20
CA ASN A 233 -7.73 2.26 28.03
C ASN A 233 -8.24 2.60 26.64
N THR A 234 -7.39 3.14 25.77
CA THR A 234 -7.71 3.43 24.36
C THR A 234 -7.39 2.25 23.45
N ALA A 235 -7.95 2.25 22.25
CA ALA A 235 -7.67 1.19 21.28
C ALA A 235 -6.27 1.32 20.63
N PHE A 236 -5.65 2.50 20.64
CA PHE A 236 -4.37 2.77 19.99
C PHE A 236 -3.16 2.38 20.83
N TRP A 237 -3.05 2.91 22.05
CA TRP A 237 -1.84 2.82 22.87
C TRP A 237 -1.41 1.42 23.28
N PRO A 238 -2.31 0.44 23.55
CA PRO A 238 -1.89 -0.93 23.82
C PRO A 238 -1.13 -1.57 22.65
N TYR A 239 -1.57 -1.35 21.40
CA TYR A 239 -0.89 -1.88 20.23
C TYR A 239 0.40 -1.14 19.92
N GLU A 240 0.43 0.17 20.09
CA GLU A 240 1.64 0.96 19.95
C GLU A 240 2.72 0.54 20.94
N LEU A 241 2.33 0.27 22.18
CA LEU A 241 3.22 -0.27 23.19
C LEU A 241 3.74 -1.66 22.82
N LEU A 242 2.84 -2.54 22.37
CA LEU A 242 3.18 -3.91 21.94
C LEU A 242 4.19 -3.88 20.77
N GLN A 243 3.94 -3.06 19.76
CA GLN A 243 4.85 -2.86 18.63
C GLN A 243 6.25 -2.45 19.09
N ASN A 244 6.34 -1.44 19.95
CA ASN A 244 7.61 -0.95 20.45
C ASN A 244 8.38 -2.02 21.26
N TYR A 245 7.67 -2.84 22.05
CA TYR A 245 8.28 -3.96 22.75
C TYR A 245 8.71 -5.09 21.81
N ALA A 246 7.89 -5.43 20.82
CA ALA A 246 8.21 -6.49 19.86
C ALA A 246 9.52 -6.21 19.11
N ARG A 247 9.79 -4.96 18.78
CA ARG A 247 11.03 -4.54 18.08
C ARG A 247 12.31 -4.89 18.85
N LEU A 248 12.26 -5.04 20.17
CA LEU A 248 13.44 -5.41 20.96
C LEU A 248 13.94 -6.81 20.63
N MET A 249 13.03 -7.74 20.32
CA MET A 249 13.33 -9.13 19.98
C MET A 249 12.26 -9.68 19.04
N TYR A 250 12.09 -9.06 17.89
CA TYR A 250 10.96 -9.28 16.98
C TYR A 250 10.74 -10.76 16.63
N SER A 251 11.81 -11.47 16.25
CA SER A 251 11.75 -12.89 15.92
C SER A 251 11.24 -13.80 17.04
N ASN A 252 11.22 -13.31 18.29
CA ASN A 252 10.73 -14.07 19.45
C ASN A 252 9.39 -13.53 19.97
N MET A 253 9.08 -12.26 19.75
CA MET A 253 7.95 -11.58 20.36
C MET A 253 6.79 -11.35 19.39
N ALA A 254 7.05 -11.38 18.09
CA ALA A 254 6.04 -11.35 17.03
C ALA A 254 5.95 -12.71 16.32
N PRO A 255 5.67 -13.82 17.03
CA PRO A 255 5.46 -15.10 16.38
C PRO A 255 4.16 -15.06 15.59
N GLU A 256 4.08 -15.91 14.60
CA GLU A 256 2.97 -16.09 13.65
C GLU A 256 1.58 -16.20 14.30
#